data_307a9ec4128d0aee2a97d931dab7dfbe
#
_entry.id   307a9ec4128d0aee2a97d931dab7dfbe
#
_cell.length_a   1.000
_cell.length_b   1.000
_cell.length_c   1.000
_cell.angle_alpha   90.00
_cell.angle_beta   90.00
_cell.angle_gamma   90.00
#
_symmetry.space_group_name_H-M   'P 1'
#
loop_
_entity.id
_entity.type
_entity.pdbx_description
1 polymer ?
#
loop_
_entity_poly.entity_id
_entity_poly.type
_entity_poly.pdbx_seq_one_letter_code
_entity_poly.pdbx_strand_id
1 'polypeptide(L)'
;MTVKNTTITLSKEDIMDDLTNKDEASTVAATIDLDKLAELKAKLEAKKTGEPKRKTVEKVRSINFGVIGSGQCGSRIAESFYKLGYDAIAVNTAQQDLKFIELPESNKLLLNYGLGGAAKSLEIGRNAAETHKEQIAELVNNQLADAQIFIFCTSLGGGSGAGSTETMIDVLAAIGKPILVITVLPMDAEDVQAKSNALQTLDKLLKEVKAKRIHNLICVDNAKIETIYRDVGQMDFFHIANRAIVEPLDVFNCQSARPSPSKSLDPMELSKLLIDGEGMTVYGTFNVENYEEDTALAEAVISNLNSNLLAGGFDIKQSKYVGFMLCASKAVWSKIPASSINYANAMIADQCGSPLGIFRGIYEIDTEDDHVKVYSMFAGLGLPVNRVEQLTKETKDHMEIVKTKDAQRNLSLNLDLGKDQVVSDAQKVKEKIAAKSSAFGKFLQQNVVDRRKS
;
A
#
# COMPACT_ATOMS: atom_id res chain seq x y z
N MET A 1 18.44 -32.80 31.57
CA MET A 1 19.72 -32.67 30.88
C MET A 1 19.59 -31.57 29.85
N THR A 2 20.19 -30.43 30.14
CA THR A 2 20.05 -29.19 29.38
C THR A 2 21.14 -29.12 28.33
N VAL A 3 20.80 -29.13 27.05
CA VAL A 3 21.79 -28.96 25.98
C VAL A 3 21.93 -27.46 25.70
N LYS A 4 23.10 -26.92 26.00
CA LYS A 4 23.48 -25.55 25.64
C LYS A 4 23.87 -25.50 24.18
N ASN A 5 23.15 -24.70 23.40
CA ASN A 5 23.58 -24.31 22.04
C ASN A 5 24.70 -23.27 22.14
N THR A 6 25.91 -23.68 21.80
CA THR A 6 27.05 -22.78 21.64
C THR A 6 27.15 -22.38 20.16
N THR A 7 26.86 -21.12 19.86
CA THR A 7 27.08 -20.54 18.52
C THR A 7 28.56 -20.20 18.40
N ILE A 8 29.29 -20.90 17.55
CA ILE A 8 30.68 -20.58 17.21
C ILE A 8 30.63 -19.63 15.98
N THR A 9 31.01 -18.40 16.20
CA THR A 9 31.24 -17.41 15.13
C THR A 9 32.73 -17.46 14.79
N LEU A 10 33.08 -18.02 13.64
CA LEU A 10 34.45 -17.99 13.12
C LEU A 10 34.62 -16.70 12.32
N SER A 11 35.63 -15.90 12.65
CA SER A 11 36.03 -14.72 11.91
C SER A 11 36.85 -15.10 10.67
N LYS A 12 37.01 -14.17 9.72
CA LYS A 12 37.86 -14.39 8.53
C LYS A 12 39.33 -14.64 8.85
N GLU A 13 39.77 -14.21 10.03
CA GLU A 13 41.14 -14.41 10.51
C GLU A 13 41.36 -15.82 11.01
N ASP A 14 40.36 -16.48 11.63
CA ASP A 14 40.47 -17.86 12.11
C ASP A 14 40.65 -18.91 10.98
N ILE A 15 40.35 -18.53 9.72
CA ILE A 15 40.51 -19.41 8.55
C ILE A 15 41.91 -19.25 7.91
N MET A 16 42.59 -18.13 8.17
CA MET A 16 43.94 -17.88 7.59
C MET A 16 45.07 -18.41 8.44
N ASP A 17 44.90 -18.50 9.75
CA ASP A 17 45.95 -19.02 10.66
C ASP A 17 46.18 -20.52 10.56
N ASP A 18 45.20 -21.30 10.09
CA ASP A 18 45.33 -22.76 9.92
C ASP A 18 46.08 -23.16 8.63
N LEU A 19 46.47 -22.16 7.77
CA LEU A 19 47.17 -22.40 6.50
C LEU A 19 48.67 -22.04 6.51
N THR A 20 49.21 -21.54 7.61
CA THR A 20 50.62 -21.05 7.66
C THR A 20 51.61 -21.85 8.50
N ASN A 21 51.20 -22.96 9.16
CA ASN A 21 52.17 -23.84 9.82
C ASN A 21 52.55 -25.02 8.90
N LYS A 22 53.55 -24.79 8.07
CA LYS A 22 54.36 -25.84 7.41
C LYS A 22 55.77 -25.76 7.97
N ASP A 23 56.12 -26.70 8.80
CA ASP A 23 57.43 -27.33 8.84
C ASP A 23 57.27 -28.63 9.64
N GLU A 24 57.25 -29.72 8.94
CA GLU A 24 57.92 -30.98 9.16
C GLU A 24 57.29 -32.10 8.29
N ALA A 25 58.10 -32.64 7.42
CA ALA A 25 57.72 -33.65 6.47
C ALA A 25 57.34 -34.96 7.18
N SER A 26 56.13 -35.42 7.02
CA SER A 26 55.82 -36.87 6.96
C SER A 26 54.56 -37.08 6.12
N THR A 27 54.73 -37.92 5.14
CA THR A 27 53.75 -38.35 4.15
C THR A 27 52.57 -39.05 4.82
N VAL A 28 51.51 -38.34 5.04
CA VAL A 28 50.15 -38.90 5.22
C VAL A 28 49.24 -38.23 4.22
N ALA A 29 48.83 -39.00 3.24
CA ALA A 29 47.82 -38.55 2.25
C ALA A 29 46.54 -38.25 3.03
N ALA A 30 46.30 -36.97 3.29
CA ALA A 30 45.03 -36.49 3.78
C ALA A 30 43.99 -36.66 2.65
N THR A 31 43.25 -37.74 2.74
CA THR A 31 42.04 -37.93 1.90
C THR A 31 41.10 -36.78 2.29
N ILE A 32 41.04 -35.76 1.43
CA ILE A 32 40.05 -34.69 1.54
C ILE A 32 38.70 -35.38 1.41
N ASP A 33 37.94 -35.36 2.48
CA ASP A 33 36.56 -35.86 2.51
C ASP A 33 35.72 -35.00 1.59
N LEU A 34 35.55 -35.45 0.33
CA LEU A 34 34.83 -34.79 -0.72
C LEU A 34 33.37 -34.53 -0.33
N ASP A 35 32.82 -35.37 0.53
CA ASP A 35 31.43 -35.19 1.02
C ASP A 35 31.33 -34.01 2.00
N LYS A 36 32.32 -33.81 2.88
CA LYS A 36 32.41 -32.64 3.72
C LYS A 36 32.64 -31.34 2.92
N LEU A 37 33.44 -31.41 1.86
CA LEU A 37 33.68 -30.27 1.00
C LEU A 37 32.42 -29.91 0.19
N ALA A 38 31.65 -30.91 -0.24
CA ALA A 38 30.36 -30.72 -0.90
C ALA A 38 29.33 -30.13 0.07
N GLU A 39 29.29 -30.60 1.31
CA GLU A 39 28.40 -30.07 2.35
C GLU A 39 28.76 -28.63 2.76
N LEU A 40 30.07 -28.31 2.86
CA LEU A 40 30.51 -26.92 3.09
C LEU A 40 30.19 -25.99 1.91
N LYS A 41 30.38 -26.47 0.67
CA LYS A 41 29.98 -25.72 -0.53
C LYS A 41 28.47 -25.47 -0.57
N ALA A 42 27.67 -26.49 -0.29
CA ALA A 42 26.21 -26.37 -0.23
C ALA A 42 25.78 -25.40 0.88
N LYS A 43 26.43 -25.41 2.06
CA LYS A 43 26.20 -24.45 3.16
C LYS A 43 26.67 -23.03 2.80
N LEU A 44 27.73 -22.87 2.02
CA LEU A 44 28.19 -21.56 1.53
C LEU A 44 27.29 -21.02 0.42
N GLU A 45 26.81 -21.87 -0.47
CA GLU A 45 25.85 -21.50 -1.52
C GLU A 45 24.50 -21.15 -0.91
N ALA A 46 24.00 -21.90 0.07
CA ALA A 46 22.80 -21.57 0.84
C ALA A 46 22.94 -20.27 1.66
N LYS A 47 24.15 -19.88 2.05
CA LYS A 47 24.43 -18.57 2.67
C LYS A 47 24.55 -17.43 1.65
N LYS A 48 24.89 -17.71 0.40
CA LYS A 48 24.96 -16.72 -0.68
C LYS A 48 23.61 -16.43 -1.32
N THR A 49 22.69 -17.39 -1.30
CA THR A 49 21.29 -17.22 -1.64
C THR A 49 20.51 -16.91 -0.36
N GLY A 50 20.77 -15.75 0.21
CA GLY A 50 19.99 -15.23 1.33
C GLY A 50 18.58 -14.87 0.89
N GLU A 51 17.80 -15.85 0.40
CA GLU A 51 16.37 -15.68 0.19
C GLU A 51 15.72 -15.35 1.53
N PRO A 52 14.96 -14.27 1.63
CA PRO A 52 14.22 -13.94 2.82
C PRO A 52 13.29 -15.11 3.15
N LYS A 53 13.59 -15.82 4.27
CA LYS A 53 12.77 -16.96 4.70
C LYS A 53 11.37 -16.46 4.96
N ARG A 54 10.43 -16.90 4.13
CA ARG A 54 9.00 -16.74 4.36
C ARG A 54 8.68 -17.29 5.77
N LYS A 55 8.20 -16.46 6.68
CA LYS A 55 7.63 -16.94 7.96
C LYS A 55 6.27 -17.55 7.64
N THR A 56 6.26 -18.79 7.20
CA THR A 56 5.05 -19.55 6.91
C THR A 56 4.38 -19.94 8.24
N VAL A 57 3.50 -19.10 8.70
CA VAL A 57 2.33 -19.58 9.41
C VAL A 57 1.39 -20.01 8.30
N GLU A 58 1.13 -21.28 8.11
CA GLU A 58 0.11 -21.78 7.17
C GLU A 58 -1.27 -21.27 7.62
N LYS A 59 -1.63 -20.09 7.18
CA LYS A 59 -2.96 -19.54 7.35
C LYS A 59 -3.83 -20.08 6.22
N VAL A 60 -4.90 -20.76 6.55
CA VAL A 60 -5.93 -21.12 5.57
C VAL A 60 -6.60 -19.83 5.08
N ARG A 61 -6.72 -19.65 3.78
CA ARG A 61 -7.33 -18.51 3.13
C ARG A 61 -8.38 -18.95 2.13
N SER A 62 -9.40 -18.12 1.95
CA SER A 62 -10.47 -18.38 0.98
C SER A 62 -10.02 -18.14 -0.46
N ILE A 63 -9.17 -17.16 -0.67
CA ILE A 63 -8.79 -16.68 -1.99
C ILE A 63 -7.26 -16.55 -2.05
N ASN A 64 -6.67 -17.11 -3.09
CA ASN A 64 -5.25 -16.93 -3.39
C ASN A 64 -5.03 -15.59 -4.10
N PHE A 65 -4.50 -14.60 -3.40
CA PHE A 65 -4.08 -13.33 -4.00
C PHE A 65 -2.68 -13.45 -4.60
N GLY A 66 -2.52 -13.01 -5.84
CA GLY A 66 -1.22 -12.73 -6.44
C GLY A 66 -0.97 -11.22 -6.39
N VAL A 67 0.07 -10.78 -5.72
CA VAL A 67 0.30 -9.37 -5.45
C VAL A 67 1.41 -8.81 -6.31
N ILE A 68 1.14 -7.70 -6.99
CA ILE A 68 2.06 -7.03 -7.89
C ILE A 68 2.32 -5.62 -7.38
N GLY A 69 3.55 -5.33 -6.98
CA GLY A 69 3.97 -4.00 -6.56
C GLY A 69 4.73 -3.28 -7.65
N SER A 70 4.30 -2.08 -8.05
CA SER A 70 5.04 -1.23 -8.98
C SER A 70 5.51 0.08 -8.35
N GLY A 71 6.78 0.41 -8.61
CA GLY A 71 7.46 1.54 -7.99
C GLY A 71 7.78 1.30 -6.50
N GLN A 72 8.39 2.27 -5.83
CA GLN A 72 8.83 2.13 -4.44
C GLN A 72 7.67 1.83 -3.48
N CYS A 73 6.60 2.61 -3.55
CA CYS A 73 5.45 2.47 -2.66
C CYS A 73 4.72 1.13 -2.89
N GLY A 74 4.37 0.82 -4.15
CA GLY A 74 3.68 -0.43 -4.50
C GLY A 74 4.48 -1.66 -4.11
N SER A 75 5.80 -1.64 -4.31
CA SER A 75 6.70 -2.75 -3.92
C SER A 75 6.71 -2.99 -2.41
N ARG A 76 6.66 -1.94 -1.58
CA ARG A 76 6.58 -2.06 -0.12
C ARG A 76 5.23 -2.62 0.36
N ILE A 77 4.13 -2.28 -0.32
CA ILE A 77 2.83 -2.88 -0.02
C ILE A 77 2.83 -4.36 -0.41
N ALA A 78 3.37 -4.71 -1.58
CA ALA A 78 3.51 -6.09 -2.00
C ALA A 78 4.40 -6.91 -1.05
N GLU A 79 5.50 -6.34 -0.55
CA GLU A 79 6.33 -6.92 0.51
C GLU A 79 5.52 -7.20 1.78
N SER A 80 4.62 -6.30 2.17
CA SER A 80 3.79 -6.49 3.37
C SER A 80 2.82 -7.67 3.20
N PHE A 81 2.25 -7.86 2.02
CA PHE A 81 1.47 -9.06 1.68
C PHE A 81 2.35 -10.33 1.69
N TYR A 82 3.57 -10.26 1.14
CA TYR A 82 4.49 -11.38 1.15
C TYR A 82 4.84 -11.82 2.58
N LYS A 83 5.08 -10.88 3.50
CA LYS A 83 5.32 -11.15 4.92
C LYS A 83 4.12 -11.81 5.61
N LEU A 84 2.91 -11.59 5.13
CA LEU A 84 1.71 -12.31 5.57
C LEU A 84 1.59 -13.71 4.94
N GLY A 85 2.36 -14.02 3.91
CA GLY A 85 2.41 -15.34 3.26
C GLY A 85 1.72 -15.40 1.89
N TYR A 86 1.41 -14.29 1.26
CA TYR A 86 0.92 -14.25 -0.13
C TYR A 86 2.06 -14.30 -1.13
N ASP A 87 1.79 -14.73 -2.34
CA ASP A 87 2.74 -14.64 -3.43
C ASP A 87 2.77 -13.21 -3.95
N ALA A 88 3.98 -12.65 -4.06
CA ALA A 88 4.15 -11.26 -4.43
C ALA A 88 5.37 -11.05 -5.33
N ILE A 89 5.26 -10.11 -6.25
CA ILE A 89 6.35 -9.63 -7.12
C ILE A 89 6.50 -8.11 -7.01
N ALA A 90 7.68 -7.62 -7.33
CA ALA A 90 7.98 -6.20 -7.35
C ALA A 90 8.66 -5.78 -8.65
N VAL A 91 8.18 -4.68 -9.24
CA VAL A 91 8.78 -4.07 -10.44
C VAL A 91 9.12 -2.60 -10.17
N ASN A 92 10.27 -2.14 -10.62
CA ASN A 92 10.66 -0.74 -10.45
C ASN A 92 11.70 -0.34 -11.51
N THR A 93 11.77 0.96 -11.83
CA THR A 93 12.82 1.52 -12.68
C THR A 93 14.11 1.86 -11.90
N ALA A 94 14.05 1.91 -10.58
CA ALA A 94 15.17 2.20 -9.68
C ALA A 94 15.67 0.93 -8.98
N GLN A 95 16.90 0.52 -9.31
CA GLN A 95 17.52 -0.66 -8.68
C GLN A 95 17.72 -0.49 -7.18
N GLN A 96 18.01 0.75 -6.73
CA GLN A 96 18.20 1.06 -5.32
C GLN A 96 16.95 0.72 -4.50
N ASP A 97 15.77 1.04 -5.02
CA ASP A 97 14.51 0.76 -4.34
C ASP A 97 14.25 -0.74 -4.23
N LEU A 98 14.51 -1.51 -5.32
CA LEU A 98 14.31 -2.96 -5.33
C LEU A 98 15.24 -3.70 -4.36
N LYS A 99 16.45 -3.19 -4.10
CA LYS A 99 17.40 -3.78 -3.14
C LYS A 99 16.90 -3.77 -1.70
N PHE A 100 16.05 -2.82 -1.34
CA PHE A 100 15.47 -2.71 0.00
C PHE A 100 14.17 -3.49 0.18
N ILE A 101 13.65 -4.12 -0.87
CA ILE A 101 12.44 -4.92 -0.81
C ILE A 101 12.80 -6.36 -0.42
N GLU A 102 12.22 -6.85 0.66
CA GLU A 102 12.45 -8.21 1.18
C GLU A 102 11.58 -9.25 0.44
N LEU A 103 11.81 -9.37 -0.86
CA LEU A 103 11.28 -10.43 -1.71
C LEU A 103 12.44 -11.26 -2.27
N PRO A 104 12.23 -12.53 -2.68
CA PRO A 104 13.22 -13.28 -3.46
C PRO A 104 13.65 -12.52 -4.71
N GLU A 105 14.90 -12.66 -5.12
CA GLU A 105 15.38 -11.98 -6.34
C GLU A 105 14.63 -12.46 -7.60
N SER A 106 14.16 -13.71 -7.61
CA SER A 106 13.30 -14.27 -8.67
C SER A 106 11.94 -13.56 -8.78
N ASN A 107 11.52 -12.82 -7.76
CA ASN A 107 10.25 -12.12 -7.69
C ASN A 107 10.40 -10.61 -7.95
N LYS A 108 11.60 -10.17 -8.32
CA LYS A 108 11.91 -8.76 -8.60
C LYS A 108 12.28 -8.57 -10.06
N LEU A 109 11.77 -7.50 -10.66
CA LEU A 109 12.13 -7.11 -12.01
C LEU A 109 12.55 -5.64 -12.07
N LEU A 110 13.78 -5.39 -12.49
CA LEU A 110 14.25 -4.05 -12.80
C LEU A 110 13.80 -3.67 -14.22
N LEU A 111 12.97 -2.65 -14.33
CA LEU A 111 12.61 -2.03 -15.61
C LEU A 111 13.74 -1.07 -16.01
N ASN A 112 14.82 -1.64 -16.55
CA ASN A 112 16.04 -0.88 -16.86
C ASN A 112 15.77 0.07 -18.04
N TYR A 113 15.66 1.37 -17.74
CA TYR A 113 15.37 2.40 -18.72
C TYR A 113 16.12 3.71 -18.41
N GLY A 114 16.80 4.26 -19.41
CA GLY A 114 17.57 5.49 -19.26
C GLY A 114 18.70 5.39 -18.21
N LEU A 115 18.76 6.36 -17.30
CA LEU A 115 19.75 6.42 -16.21
C LEU A 115 19.32 5.66 -14.94
N GLY A 116 18.15 5.02 -14.96
CA GLY A 116 17.53 4.39 -13.80
C GLY A 116 16.69 5.38 -12.98
N GLY A 117 15.53 4.90 -12.51
CA GLY A 117 14.51 5.73 -11.89
C GLY A 117 13.71 6.56 -12.90
N ALA A 118 12.57 7.09 -12.49
CA ALA A 118 11.67 7.86 -13.35
C ALA A 118 11.51 9.33 -12.96
N ALA A 119 12.12 9.79 -11.85
CA ALA A 119 12.10 11.18 -11.39
C ALA A 119 10.70 11.85 -11.46
N LYS A 120 9.65 11.13 -11.07
CA LYS A 120 8.23 11.53 -11.17
C LYS A 120 7.70 11.75 -12.61
N SER A 121 8.44 11.34 -13.66
CA SER A 121 7.96 11.37 -15.03
C SER A 121 7.09 10.14 -15.33
N LEU A 122 5.80 10.38 -15.61
CA LEU A 122 4.87 9.33 -16.04
C LEU A 122 5.29 8.71 -17.37
N GLU A 123 5.87 9.51 -18.27
CA GLU A 123 6.33 9.06 -19.58
C GLU A 123 7.50 8.07 -19.46
N ILE A 124 8.50 8.39 -18.64
CA ILE A 124 9.65 7.49 -18.39
C ILE A 124 9.16 6.18 -17.78
N GLY A 125 8.27 6.24 -16.79
CA GLY A 125 7.70 5.04 -16.17
C GLY A 125 6.90 4.18 -17.15
N ARG A 126 6.11 4.81 -18.04
CA ARG A 126 5.35 4.13 -19.09
C ARG A 126 6.29 3.46 -20.09
N ASN A 127 7.24 4.19 -20.65
CA ASN A 127 8.16 3.67 -21.64
C ASN A 127 8.99 2.52 -21.08
N ALA A 128 9.41 2.61 -19.81
CA ALA A 128 10.10 1.52 -19.13
C ALA A 128 9.23 0.26 -19.03
N ALA A 129 7.97 0.41 -18.64
CA ALA A 129 7.03 -0.72 -18.52
C ALA A 129 6.71 -1.34 -19.90
N GLU A 130 6.45 -0.52 -20.93
CA GLU A 130 6.19 -1.00 -22.28
C GLU A 130 7.39 -1.77 -22.86
N THR A 131 8.61 -1.27 -22.64
CA THR A 131 9.84 -1.94 -23.08
C THR A 131 10.01 -3.33 -22.44
N HIS A 132 9.51 -3.51 -21.20
CA HIS A 132 9.65 -4.76 -20.45
C HIS A 132 8.33 -5.54 -20.33
N LYS A 133 7.34 -5.23 -21.16
CA LYS A 133 5.97 -5.80 -21.07
C LYS A 133 5.96 -7.33 -21.08
N GLU A 134 6.75 -7.94 -21.95
CA GLU A 134 6.87 -9.39 -22.06
C GLU A 134 7.51 -10.01 -20.80
N GLN A 135 8.56 -9.38 -20.26
CA GLN A 135 9.22 -9.83 -19.04
C GLN A 135 8.32 -9.70 -17.81
N ILE A 136 7.49 -8.64 -17.77
CA ILE A 136 6.48 -8.48 -16.72
C ILE A 136 5.45 -9.61 -16.81
N ALA A 137 4.94 -9.90 -18.01
CA ALA A 137 3.99 -10.98 -18.23
C ALA A 137 4.57 -12.36 -17.84
N GLU A 138 5.82 -12.62 -18.21
CA GLU A 138 6.53 -13.83 -17.83
C GLU A 138 6.69 -13.94 -16.31
N LEU A 139 7.10 -12.87 -15.64
CA LEU A 139 7.25 -12.84 -14.19
C LEU A 139 5.91 -13.12 -13.48
N VAL A 140 4.81 -12.48 -13.92
CA VAL A 140 3.48 -12.73 -13.37
C VAL A 140 3.06 -14.19 -13.55
N ASN A 141 3.23 -14.74 -14.75
CA ASN A 141 2.86 -16.12 -15.04
C ASN A 141 3.68 -17.13 -14.24
N ASN A 142 4.98 -16.87 -14.04
CA ASN A 142 5.88 -17.79 -13.34
C ASN A 142 5.70 -17.75 -11.83
N GLN A 143 5.47 -16.55 -11.25
CA GLN A 143 5.45 -16.37 -9.79
C GLN A 143 4.05 -16.33 -9.19
N LEU A 144 3.01 -16.03 -10.00
CA LEU A 144 1.65 -15.84 -9.55
C LEU A 144 0.65 -16.74 -10.29
N ALA A 145 1.11 -17.90 -10.77
CA ALA A 145 0.28 -18.84 -11.56
C ALA A 145 -0.98 -19.28 -10.79
N ASP A 146 -0.85 -19.55 -9.50
CA ASP A 146 -1.93 -20.07 -8.64
C ASP A 146 -2.87 -18.96 -8.11
N ALA A 147 -2.59 -17.69 -8.41
CA ALA A 147 -3.45 -16.60 -7.99
C ALA A 147 -4.85 -16.73 -8.60
N GLN A 148 -5.87 -16.51 -7.79
CA GLN A 148 -7.28 -16.42 -8.23
C GLN A 148 -7.67 -14.97 -8.52
N ILE A 149 -7.07 -14.02 -7.79
CA ILE A 149 -7.29 -12.58 -7.94
C ILE A 149 -5.92 -11.89 -7.91
N PHE A 150 -5.71 -10.95 -8.81
CA PHE A 150 -4.54 -10.08 -8.77
C PHE A 150 -4.81 -8.83 -7.94
N ILE A 151 -3.84 -8.46 -7.09
CA ILE A 151 -3.82 -7.18 -6.38
C ILE A 151 -2.64 -6.37 -6.92
N PHE A 152 -2.94 -5.36 -7.71
CA PHE A 152 -1.94 -4.43 -8.22
C PHE A 152 -1.78 -3.24 -7.27
N CYS A 153 -0.57 -3.06 -6.73
CA CYS A 153 -0.22 -2.02 -5.78
C CYS A 153 0.67 -0.96 -6.43
N THR A 154 0.27 0.31 -6.32
CA THR A 154 1.04 1.44 -6.88
C THR A 154 0.77 2.74 -6.14
N SER A 155 1.65 3.75 -6.31
CA SER A 155 1.35 5.14 -5.92
C SER A 155 0.92 5.94 -7.13
N LEU A 156 0.06 6.92 -6.93
CA LEU A 156 -0.45 7.77 -8.00
C LEU A 156 0.49 8.92 -8.38
N GLY A 157 1.31 9.39 -7.42
CA GLY A 157 2.15 10.57 -7.62
C GLY A 157 3.56 10.28 -8.15
N GLY A 158 4.02 9.03 -8.08
CA GLY A 158 5.36 8.63 -8.51
C GLY A 158 5.51 8.55 -10.03
N GLY A 159 6.76 8.41 -10.50
CA GLY A 159 7.02 8.22 -11.93
C GLY A 159 6.93 6.75 -12.35
N SER A 160 7.65 5.85 -11.66
CA SER A 160 7.70 4.41 -12.01
C SER A 160 6.36 3.73 -11.84
N GLY A 161 5.77 3.81 -10.64
CA GLY A 161 4.50 3.15 -10.33
C GLY A 161 3.32 3.71 -11.12
N ALA A 162 3.10 5.03 -11.04
CA ALA A 162 2.01 5.68 -11.74
C ALA A 162 2.15 5.59 -13.28
N GLY A 163 3.38 5.73 -13.79
CA GLY A 163 3.65 5.63 -15.22
C GLY A 163 3.40 4.24 -15.80
N SER A 164 3.74 3.18 -15.06
CA SER A 164 3.56 1.78 -15.51
C SER A 164 2.12 1.28 -15.42
N THR A 165 1.20 2.03 -14.80
CA THR A 165 -0.14 1.57 -14.45
C THR A 165 -0.91 0.98 -15.64
N GLU A 166 -0.95 1.68 -16.79
CA GLU A 166 -1.68 1.23 -17.98
C GLU A 166 -1.11 -0.11 -18.50
N THR A 167 0.21 -0.19 -18.66
CA THR A 167 0.90 -1.41 -19.11
C THR A 167 0.68 -2.57 -18.16
N MET A 168 0.71 -2.33 -16.85
CA MET A 168 0.46 -3.36 -15.84
C MET A 168 -0.97 -3.89 -15.94
N ILE A 169 -1.96 -3.01 -16.09
CA ILE A 169 -3.36 -3.42 -16.28
C ILE A 169 -3.53 -4.22 -17.57
N ASP A 170 -2.88 -3.80 -18.65
CA ASP A 170 -2.90 -4.53 -19.93
C ASP A 170 -2.38 -5.96 -19.79
N VAL A 171 -1.24 -6.13 -19.12
CA VAL A 171 -0.63 -7.44 -18.86
C VAL A 171 -1.57 -8.30 -18.00
N LEU A 172 -2.08 -7.77 -16.90
CA LEU A 172 -2.92 -8.52 -15.99
C LEU A 172 -4.28 -8.88 -16.60
N ALA A 173 -4.89 -7.95 -17.34
CA ALA A 173 -6.15 -8.19 -18.03
C ALA A 173 -6.03 -9.24 -19.14
N ALA A 174 -4.88 -9.32 -19.82
CA ALA A 174 -4.62 -10.35 -20.83
C ALA A 174 -4.59 -11.77 -20.24
N ILE A 175 -4.26 -11.93 -18.95
CA ILE A 175 -4.27 -13.21 -18.24
C ILE A 175 -5.72 -13.62 -17.88
N GLY A 176 -6.66 -12.67 -17.78
CA GLY A 176 -8.09 -12.94 -17.60
C GLY A 176 -8.53 -13.25 -16.17
N LYS A 177 -7.70 -12.93 -15.16
CA LYS A 177 -8.09 -13.03 -13.74
C LYS A 177 -8.61 -11.67 -13.24
N PRO A 178 -9.51 -11.64 -12.23
CA PRO A 178 -9.96 -10.40 -11.63
C PRO A 178 -8.80 -9.55 -11.09
N ILE A 179 -8.90 -8.24 -11.26
CA ILE A 179 -7.87 -7.27 -10.85
C ILE A 179 -8.46 -6.34 -9.81
N LEU A 180 -7.83 -6.28 -8.64
CA LEU A 180 -8.02 -5.24 -7.63
C LEU A 180 -6.82 -4.29 -7.69
N VAL A 181 -7.04 -3.01 -7.50
CA VAL A 181 -5.95 -2.03 -7.44
C VAL A 181 -5.92 -1.36 -6.08
N ILE A 182 -4.79 -1.45 -5.39
CA ILE A 182 -4.49 -0.64 -4.21
C ILE A 182 -3.58 0.49 -4.67
N THR A 183 -4.06 1.70 -4.53
CA THR A 183 -3.33 2.90 -4.94
C THR A 183 -3.20 3.88 -3.80
N VAL A 184 -2.13 4.69 -3.83
CA VAL A 184 -1.80 5.62 -2.75
C VAL A 184 -1.80 7.04 -3.27
N LEU A 185 -2.64 7.89 -2.67
CA LEU A 185 -2.67 9.33 -2.89
C LEU A 185 -1.47 10.01 -2.23
N PRO A 186 -0.97 11.12 -2.78
CA PRO A 186 0.18 11.85 -2.23
C PRO A 186 -0.14 12.50 -0.87
N MET A 187 0.91 12.76 -0.09
CA MET A 187 0.86 13.60 1.10
C MET A 187 0.57 15.07 0.74
N ASP A 188 0.07 15.83 1.71
CA ASP A 188 -0.19 17.26 1.50
C ASP A 188 1.11 18.06 1.22
N ALA A 189 2.23 17.63 1.81
CA ALA A 189 3.55 18.23 1.62
C ALA A 189 4.22 17.91 0.27
N GLU A 190 3.68 16.97 -0.51
CA GLU A 190 4.28 16.62 -1.80
C GLU A 190 4.13 17.73 -2.83
N ASP A 191 5.07 17.74 -3.79
CA ASP A 191 5.15 18.77 -4.84
C ASP A 191 3.98 18.70 -5.84
N VAL A 192 3.85 19.76 -6.63
CA VAL A 192 2.79 19.89 -7.63
C VAL A 192 2.84 18.80 -8.71
N GLN A 193 4.04 18.30 -9.04
CA GLN A 193 4.20 17.24 -10.04
C GLN A 193 3.57 15.95 -9.54
N ALA A 194 3.84 15.57 -8.29
CA ALA A 194 3.23 14.38 -7.68
C ALA A 194 1.71 14.49 -7.60
N LYS A 195 1.18 15.65 -7.20
CA LYS A 195 -0.27 15.89 -7.12
C LYS A 195 -0.94 15.86 -8.50
N SER A 196 -0.29 16.47 -9.52
CA SER A 196 -0.76 16.41 -10.90
C SER A 196 -0.74 14.99 -11.48
N ASN A 197 0.33 14.24 -11.23
CA ASN A 197 0.44 12.84 -11.62
C ASN A 197 -0.69 12.01 -10.98
N ALA A 198 -0.98 12.27 -9.71
CA ALA A 198 -2.00 11.54 -8.98
C ALA A 198 -3.39 11.73 -9.59
N LEU A 199 -3.76 12.96 -9.93
CA LEU A 199 -5.05 13.21 -10.59
C LEU A 199 -5.13 12.56 -11.98
N GLN A 200 -4.05 12.63 -12.78
CA GLN A 200 -4.00 12.01 -14.10
C GLN A 200 -4.11 10.48 -14.02
N THR A 201 -3.37 9.88 -13.09
CA THR A 201 -3.36 8.41 -12.93
C THR A 201 -4.69 7.91 -12.36
N LEU A 202 -5.29 8.65 -11.42
CA LEU A 202 -6.61 8.33 -10.89
C LEU A 202 -7.68 8.37 -11.97
N ASP A 203 -7.69 9.39 -12.84
CA ASP A 203 -8.62 9.47 -13.97
C ASP A 203 -8.51 8.27 -14.91
N LYS A 204 -7.28 7.81 -15.20
CA LYS A 204 -7.05 6.59 -15.99
C LYS A 204 -7.60 5.34 -15.29
N LEU A 205 -7.30 5.15 -14.01
CA LEU A 205 -7.81 4.03 -13.23
C LEU A 205 -9.33 3.99 -13.20
N LEU A 206 -9.98 5.14 -13.06
CA LEU A 206 -11.45 5.22 -13.10
C LEU A 206 -12.04 4.85 -14.46
N LYS A 207 -11.33 5.14 -15.56
CA LYS A 207 -11.72 4.67 -16.89
C LYS A 207 -11.62 3.15 -16.99
N GLU A 208 -10.57 2.56 -16.42
CA GLU A 208 -10.40 1.11 -16.38
C GLU A 208 -11.46 0.41 -15.51
N VAL A 209 -11.87 1.02 -14.39
CA VAL A 209 -13.00 0.54 -13.58
C VAL A 209 -14.29 0.58 -14.38
N LYS A 210 -14.59 1.72 -15.06
CA LYS A 210 -15.78 1.84 -15.92
C LYS A 210 -15.79 0.86 -17.10
N ALA A 211 -14.61 0.54 -17.63
CA ALA A 211 -14.44 -0.46 -18.68
C ALA A 211 -14.46 -1.92 -18.14
N LYS A 212 -14.63 -2.10 -16.83
CA LYS A 212 -14.63 -3.40 -16.14
C LYS A 212 -13.33 -4.22 -16.31
N ARG A 213 -12.23 -3.53 -16.60
CA ARG A 213 -10.89 -4.15 -16.60
C ARG A 213 -10.29 -4.21 -15.20
N ILE A 214 -10.65 -3.28 -14.34
CA ILE A 214 -10.43 -3.30 -12.90
C ILE A 214 -11.76 -3.55 -12.22
N HIS A 215 -11.80 -4.52 -11.32
CA HIS A 215 -13.00 -4.92 -10.59
C HIS A 215 -13.23 -4.08 -9.34
N ASN A 216 -12.13 -3.60 -8.74
CA ASN A 216 -12.20 -2.81 -7.52
C ASN A 216 -10.99 -1.88 -7.39
N LEU A 217 -11.22 -0.68 -6.88
CA LEU A 217 -10.19 0.33 -6.63
C LEU A 217 -10.20 0.77 -5.16
N ILE A 218 -9.06 0.62 -4.51
CA ILE A 218 -8.83 0.98 -3.11
C ILE A 218 -7.85 2.14 -3.09
N CYS A 219 -8.28 3.29 -2.57
CA CYS A 219 -7.45 4.50 -2.47
C CYS A 219 -6.98 4.73 -1.04
N VAL A 220 -5.72 4.48 -0.78
CA VAL A 220 -5.02 4.84 0.46
C VAL A 220 -4.67 6.33 0.43
N ASP A 221 -4.82 7.02 1.56
CA ASP A 221 -4.51 8.45 1.67
C ASP A 221 -3.31 8.69 2.59
N ASN A 222 -2.15 8.98 1.99
CA ASN A 222 -0.94 9.27 2.75
C ASN A 222 -1.07 10.49 3.66
N ALA A 223 -1.91 11.46 3.36
CA ALA A 223 -2.15 12.61 4.25
C ALA A 223 -2.85 12.19 5.55
N LYS A 224 -3.79 11.24 5.47
CA LYS A 224 -4.39 10.63 6.66
C LYS A 224 -3.39 9.78 7.43
N ILE A 225 -2.58 8.98 6.74
CA ILE A 225 -1.54 8.15 7.35
C ILE A 225 -0.56 9.04 8.13
N GLU A 226 -0.08 10.12 7.53
CA GLU A 226 0.81 11.09 8.18
C GLU A 226 0.17 11.69 9.43
N THR A 227 -1.12 12.00 9.38
CA THR A 227 -1.86 12.55 10.53
C THR A 227 -2.01 11.53 11.66
N ILE A 228 -2.36 10.28 11.34
CA ILE A 228 -2.62 9.21 12.32
C ILE A 228 -1.32 8.74 12.97
N TYR A 229 -0.26 8.57 12.19
CA TYR A 229 1.03 8.04 12.64
C TYR A 229 2.12 9.09 12.81
N ARG A 230 1.77 10.37 13.01
CA ARG A 230 2.70 11.50 13.12
C ARG A 230 3.79 11.33 14.18
N ASP A 231 3.51 10.56 15.24
CA ASP A 231 4.41 10.33 16.36
C ASP A 231 5.27 9.06 16.17
N VAL A 232 5.11 8.35 15.05
CA VAL A 232 5.88 7.15 14.71
C VAL A 232 7.23 7.55 14.13
N GLY A 233 8.30 6.87 14.54
CA GLY A 233 9.64 7.10 14.00
C GLY A 233 9.72 6.86 12.50
N GLN A 234 10.48 7.68 11.78
CA GLN A 234 10.59 7.67 10.31
C GLN A 234 10.93 6.28 9.73
N MET A 235 11.72 5.47 10.43
CA MET A 235 12.13 4.15 9.96
C MET A 235 11.00 3.12 10.02
N ASP A 236 10.11 3.25 11.01
CA ASP A 236 9.02 2.30 11.25
C ASP A 236 7.71 2.72 10.57
N PHE A 237 7.61 4.02 10.21
CA PHE A 237 6.40 4.62 9.67
C PHE A 237 5.80 3.83 8.51
N PHE A 238 6.59 3.53 7.47
CA PHE A 238 6.08 2.81 6.30
C PHE A 238 5.75 1.36 6.60
N HIS A 239 6.48 0.71 7.52
CA HIS A 239 6.17 -0.68 7.91
C HIS A 239 4.83 -0.77 8.63
N ILE A 240 4.58 0.14 9.58
CA ILE A 240 3.32 0.20 10.34
C ILE A 240 2.17 0.57 9.40
N ALA A 241 2.34 1.61 8.58
CA ALA A 241 1.32 2.07 7.65
C ALA A 241 0.93 0.98 6.62
N ASN A 242 1.92 0.37 5.97
CA ASN A 242 1.66 -0.67 4.97
C ASN A 242 1.01 -1.91 5.60
N ARG A 243 1.43 -2.29 6.81
CA ARG A 243 0.78 -3.38 7.54
C ARG A 243 -0.68 -3.07 7.84
N ALA A 244 -0.99 -1.86 8.30
CA ALA A 244 -2.35 -1.43 8.59
C ALA A 244 -3.25 -1.35 7.33
N ILE A 245 -2.65 -1.18 6.14
CA ILE A 245 -3.37 -1.26 4.86
C ILE A 245 -3.72 -2.71 4.52
N VAL A 246 -2.79 -3.66 4.69
CA VAL A 246 -2.95 -5.03 4.19
C VAL A 246 -3.63 -5.97 5.20
N GLU A 247 -3.47 -5.72 6.49
CA GLU A 247 -3.97 -6.59 7.57
C GLU A 247 -5.50 -6.80 7.53
N PRO A 248 -6.35 -5.77 7.33
CA PRO A 248 -7.78 -5.98 7.26
C PRO A 248 -8.20 -6.92 6.11
N LEU A 249 -7.56 -6.80 4.95
CA LEU A 249 -7.80 -7.71 3.81
C LEU A 249 -7.39 -9.16 4.11
N ASP A 250 -6.23 -9.35 4.78
CA ASP A 250 -5.79 -10.67 5.24
C ASP A 250 -6.79 -11.28 6.24
N VAL A 251 -7.32 -10.45 7.17
CA VAL A 251 -8.32 -10.91 8.14
C VAL A 251 -9.60 -11.34 7.43
N PHE A 252 -10.14 -10.54 6.50
CA PHE A 252 -11.29 -10.94 5.70
C PHE A 252 -11.04 -12.28 4.99
N ASN A 253 -9.88 -12.42 4.37
CA ASN A 253 -9.52 -13.62 3.62
C ASN A 253 -9.30 -14.87 4.51
N CYS A 254 -8.71 -14.70 5.69
CA CYS A 254 -8.50 -15.80 6.63
C CYS A 254 -9.78 -16.21 7.34
N GLN A 255 -10.59 -15.24 7.79
CA GLN A 255 -11.80 -15.54 8.54
C GLN A 255 -12.90 -16.11 7.65
N SER A 256 -13.01 -15.68 6.39
CA SER A 256 -13.98 -16.26 5.45
C SER A 256 -13.70 -17.73 5.11
N ALA A 257 -12.47 -18.21 5.34
CA ALA A 257 -12.12 -19.63 5.20
C ALA A 257 -12.44 -20.46 6.45
N ARG A 258 -12.83 -19.83 7.57
CA ARG A 258 -13.06 -20.52 8.84
C ARG A 258 -14.53 -20.69 9.13
N PRO A 259 -14.93 -21.84 9.72
CA PRO A 259 -16.29 -21.99 10.22
C PRO A 259 -16.53 -21.02 11.39
N SER A 260 -17.74 -20.53 11.50
CA SER A 260 -18.22 -19.78 12.66
C SER A 260 -19.31 -20.54 13.40
N PRO A 261 -19.35 -20.50 14.72
CA PRO A 261 -20.41 -21.12 15.49
C PRO A 261 -21.78 -20.42 15.33
N SER A 262 -21.80 -19.21 14.78
CA SER A 262 -23.02 -18.41 14.58
C SER A 262 -23.27 -18.12 13.10
N LYS A 263 -22.54 -17.18 12.50
CA LYS A 263 -22.67 -16.77 11.09
C LYS A 263 -21.28 -16.57 10.50
N SER A 264 -20.96 -17.28 9.43
CA SER A 264 -19.76 -17.07 8.64
C SER A 264 -20.03 -16.06 7.53
N LEU A 265 -19.07 -15.20 7.25
CA LEU A 265 -18.93 -14.53 5.96
C LEU A 265 -18.17 -15.52 5.08
N ASP A 266 -18.81 -16.08 4.07
CA ASP A 266 -18.24 -17.18 3.29
C ASP A 266 -17.34 -16.70 2.13
N PRO A 267 -16.57 -17.58 1.46
CA PRO A 267 -15.67 -17.21 0.37
C PRO A 267 -16.39 -16.55 -0.82
N MET A 268 -17.63 -16.93 -1.12
CA MET A 268 -18.39 -16.32 -2.22
C MET A 268 -18.91 -14.94 -1.84
N GLU A 269 -19.26 -14.71 -0.59
CA GLU A 269 -19.62 -13.40 -0.06
C GLU A 269 -18.42 -12.44 -0.10
N LEU A 270 -17.22 -12.94 0.27
CA LEU A 270 -15.98 -12.17 0.13
C LEU A 270 -15.66 -11.87 -1.35
N SER A 271 -15.82 -12.83 -2.24
CA SER A 271 -15.62 -12.63 -3.67
C SER A 271 -16.56 -11.55 -4.23
N LYS A 272 -17.82 -11.52 -3.81
CA LYS A 272 -18.78 -10.46 -4.20
C LYS A 272 -18.35 -9.07 -3.75
N LEU A 273 -17.86 -8.95 -2.51
CA LEU A 273 -17.31 -7.68 -2.00
C LEU A 273 -16.14 -7.19 -2.85
N LEU A 274 -15.24 -8.10 -3.21
CA LEU A 274 -13.99 -7.75 -3.89
C LEU A 274 -14.16 -7.58 -5.41
N ILE A 275 -15.06 -8.33 -6.04
CA ILE A 275 -15.17 -8.38 -7.51
C ILE A 275 -16.44 -7.67 -8.01
N ASP A 276 -17.62 -8.02 -7.42
CA ASP A 276 -18.91 -7.54 -7.93
C ASP A 276 -19.27 -6.14 -7.41
N GLY A 277 -18.44 -5.55 -6.54
CA GLY A 277 -18.56 -4.16 -6.10
C GLY A 277 -18.56 -3.19 -7.28
N GLU A 278 -17.67 -3.40 -8.24
CA GLU A 278 -17.58 -2.61 -9.48
C GLU A 278 -17.45 -1.10 -9.21
N GLY A 279 -16.47 -0.71 -8.40
CA GLY A 279 -16.28 0.70 -8.04
C GLY A 279 -15.09 0.89 -7.11
N MET A 280 -15.25 1.80 -6.15
CA MET A 280 -14.28 1.94 -5.09
C MET A 280 -14.69 1.14 -3.86
N THR A 281 -13.70 0.66 -3.13
CA THR A 281 -13.90 -0.04 -1.86
C THR A 281 -13.15 0.66 -0.75
N VAL A 282 -13.85 0.79 0.38
CA VAL A 282 -13.27 1.26 1.65
C VAL A 282 -13.40 0.14 2.68
N TYR A 283 -12.37 -0.09 3.43
CA TYR A 283 -12.37 -1.02 4.55
C TYR A 283 -11.61 -0.42 5.75
N GLY A 284 -11.89 -0.94 6.92
CA GLY A 284 -11.25 -0.50 8.14
C GLY A 284 -11.43 -1.46 9.29
N THR A 285 -10.83 -1.13 10.41
CA THR A 285 -10.94 -1.85 11.67
C THR A 285 -11.17 -0.88 12.82
N PHE A 286 -11.98 -1.30 13.79
CA PHE A 286 -12.33 -0.53 14.97
C PHE A 286 -12.46 -1.45 16.18
N ASN A 287 -11.99 -1.01 17.35
CA ASN A 287 -12.17 -1.71 18.60
C ASN A 287 -13.34 -1.10 19.37
N VAL A 288 -14.30 -1.92 19.76
CA VAL A 288 -15.50 -1.52 20.50
C VAL A 288 -15.36 -2.01 21.93
N GLU A 289 -15.17 -1.09 22.86
CA GLU A 289 -15.07 -1.39 24.30
C GLU A 289 -16.45 -1.42 24.96
N ASN A 290 -17.38 -0.56 24.52
CA ASN A 290 -18.75 -0.44 25.02
C ASN A 290 -19.74 -1.38 24.29
N TYR A 291 -19.33 -2.58 23.95
CA TYR A 291 -20.06 -3.55 23.13
C TYR A 291 -21.38 -4.04 23.74
N GLU A 292 -21.66 -3.72 24.99
CA GLU A 292 -22.95 -4.02 25.65
C GLU A 292 -24.05 -3.03 25.23
N GLU A 293 -23.71 -1.90 24.63
CA GLU A 293 -24.66 -0.92 24.11
C GLU A 293 -25.23 -1.40 22.76
N ASP A 294 -26.54 -1.30 22.59
CA ASP A 294 -27.25 -1.84 21.41
C ASP A 294 -26.77 -1.24 20.08
N THR A 295 -26.33 0.04 20.07
CA THR A 295 -25.90 0.74 18.83
C THR A 295 -24.41 0.61 18.55
N ALA A 296 -23.59 0.29 19.55
CA ALA A 296 -22.13 0.40 19.48
C ALA A 296 -21.51 -0.39 18.31
N LEU A 297 -21.98 -1.61 18.05
CA LEU A 297 -21.48 -2.43 16.95
C LEU A 297 -21.84 -1.84 15.58
N ALA A 298 -23.05 -1.29 15.41
CA ALA A 298 -23.47 -0.65 14.17
C ALA A 298 -22.67 0.62 13.91
N GLU A 299 -22.53 1.45 14.92
CA GLU A 299 -21.76 2.70 14.86
C GLU A 299 -20.29 2.42 14.51
N ALA A 300 -19.69 1.38 15.08
CA ALA A 300 -18.33 0.98 14.75
C ALA A 300 -18.17 0.57 13.28
N VAL A 301 -19.11 -0.23 12.74
CA VAL A 301 -19.08 -0.62 11.32
C VAL A 301 -19.14 0.61 10.42
N ILE A 302 -20.05 1.55 10.71
CA ILE A 302 -20.24 2.76 9.91
C ILE A 302 -19.08 3.73 10.07
N SER A 303 -18.56 3.89 11.30
CA SER A 303 -17.42 4.76 11.58
C SER A 303 -16.17 4.38 10.81
N ASN A 304 -15.98 3.09 10.51
CA ASN A 304 -14.88 2.62 9.70
C ASN A 304 -14.84 3.21 8.28
N LEU A 305 -15.96 3.73 7.76
CA LEU A 305 -15.96 4.43 6.48
C LEU A 305 -15.04 5.67 6.48
N ASN A 306 -14.98 6.37 7.61
CA ASN A 306 -14.23 7.61 7.75
C ASN A 306 -12.98 7.49 8.64
N SER A 307 -13.00 6.58 9.61
CA SER A 307 -11.93 6.36 10.60
C SER A 307 -10.93 5.28 10.18
N ASN A 308 -10.46 5.35 8.92
CA ASN A 308 -9.52 4.39 8.33
C ASN A 308 -8.39 5.12 7.60
N LEU A 309 -7.44 4.38 7.02
CA LEU A 309 -6.29 4.91 6.28
C LEU A 309 -6.60 5.25 4.81
N LEU A 310 -7.81 4.97 4.36
CA LEU A 310 -8.22 5.17 2.97
C LEU A 310 -8.76 6.59 2.77
N ALA A 311 -8.89 7.00 1.53
CA ALA A 311 -9.47 8.29 1.17
C ALA A 311 -10.87 8.43 1.80
N GLY A 312 -11.20 9.63 2.22
CA GLY A 312 -12.48 9.94 2.86
C GLY A 312 -13.41 10.75 1.96
N GLY A 313 -14.67 10.89 2.42
CA GLY A 313 -15.69 11.68 1.70
C GLY A 313 -16.48 10.86 0.69
N PHE A 314 -16.61 9.56 0.93
CA PHE A 314 -17.53 8.71 0.18
C PHE A 314 -18.97 8.89 0.66
N ASP A 315 -19.90 8.77 -0.27
CA ASP A 315 -21.32 8.63 0.06
C ASP A 315 -21.64 7.17 0.36
N ILE A 316 -21.90 6.86 1.63
CA ILE A 316 -22.18 5.50 2.10
C ILE A 316 -23.40 4.88 1.40
N LYS A 317 -24.38 5.70 0.97
CA LYS A 317 -25.59 5.23 0.26
C LYS A 317 -25.32 4.68 -1.12
N GLN A 318 -24.14 4.91 -1.66
CA GLN A 318 -23.69 4.30 -2.91
C GLN A 318 -23.15 2.89 -2.74
N SER A 319 -23.04 2.39 -1.51
CA SER A 319 -22.54 1.03 -1.24
C SER A 319 -23.40 -0.02 -1.93
N LYS A 320 -22.82 -0.78 -2.86
CA LYS A 320 -23.49 -1.89 -3.54
C LYS A 320 -23.53 -3.11 -2.64
N TYR A 321 -22.44 -3.40 -1.96
CA TYR A 321 -22.29 -4.45 -0.96
C TYR A 321 -21.61 -3.93 0.30
N VAL A 322 -22.01 -4.47 1.44
CA VAL A 322 -21.37 -4.20 2.74
C VAL A 322 -20.98 -5.52 3.36
N GLY A 323 -19.74 -5.64 3.80
CA GLY A 323 -19.26 -6.77 4.59
C GLY A 323 -18.79 -6.30 5.95
N PHE A 324 -19.08 -7.05 7.00
CA PHE A 324 -18.47 -6.82 8.30
C PHE A 324 -18.20 -8.10 9.06
N MET A 325 -17.14 -8.08 9.83
CA MET A 325 -16.75 -9.17 10.72
C MET A 325 -16.58 -8.66 12.13
N LEU A 326 -17.15 -9.40 13.07
CA LEU A 326 -17.04 -9.16 14.49
C LEU A 326 -16.19 -10.27 15.09
N CYS A 327 -15.06 -9.90 15.69
CA CYS A 327 -14.09 -10.84 16.27
C CYS A 327 -13.92 -10.51 17.75
N ALA A 328 -14.16 -11.48 18.64
CA ALA A 328 -13.98 -11.29 20.08
C ALA A 328 -13.68 -12.61 20.78
N SER A 329 -13.22 -12.52 22.01
CA SER A 329 -13.07 -13.68 22.91
C SER A 329 -14.42 -14.31 23.26
N LYS A 330 -14.41 -15.57 23.68
CA LYS A 330 -15.61 -16.24 24.16
C LYS A 330 -16.25 -15.52 25.35
N ALA A 331 -15.45 -14.93 26.23
CA ALA A 331 -15.93 -14.18 27.39
C ALA A 331 -16.71 -12.93 26.97
N VAL A 332 -16.24 -12.21 25.96
CA VAL A 332 -16.93 -11.03 25.40
C VAL A 332 -18.22 -11.45 24.71
N TRP A 333 -18.22 -12.52 23.90
CA TRP A 333 -19.40 -13.00 23.21
C TRP A 333 -20.53 -13.40 24.17
N SER A 334 -20.22 -13.91 25.35
CA SER A 334 -21.22 -14.27 26.35
C SER A 334 -21.98 -13.06 26.93
N LYS A 335 -21.46 -11.85 26.74
CA LYS A 335 -22.08 -10.58 27.24
C LYS A 335 -22.92 -9.87 26.17
N ILE A 336 -22.74 -10.21 24.87
CA ILE A 336 -23.40 -9.51 23.76
C ILE A 336 -24.74 -10.15 23.43
N PRO A 337 -25.86 -9.41 23.53
CA PRO A 337 -27.18 -9.93 23.15
C PRO A 337 -27.26 -10.19 21.63
N ALA A 338 -27.96 -11.25 21.23
CA ALA A 338 -28.21 -11.52 19.83
C ALA A 338 -29.02 -10.39 19.13
N SER A 339 -29.83 -9.65 19.89
CA SER A 339 -30.58 -8.49 19.41
C SER A 339 -29.67 -7.37 18.91
N SER A 340 -28.55 -7.09 19.58
CA SER A 340 -27.61 -6.03 19.21
C SER A 340 -26.98 -6.29 17.83
N ILE A 341 -26.71 -7.57 17.50
CA ILE A 341 -26.18 -7.97 16.17
C ILE A 341 -27.24 -7.77 15.08
N ASN A 342 -28.50 -8.12 15.37
CA ASN A 342 -29.59 -7.93 14.41
C ASN A 342 -29.92 -6.43 14.23
N TYR A 343 -29.85 -5.66 15.29
CA TYR A 343 -29.99 -4.21 15.26
C TYR A 343 -28.88 -3.59 14.39
N ALA A 344 -27.62 -4.00 14.59
CA ALA A 344 -26.51 -3.56 13.76
C ALA A 344 -26.74 -3.82 12.26
N ASN A 345 -27.23 -4.99 11.91
CA ASN A 345 -27.53 -5.32 10.52
C ASN A 345 -28.65 -4.43 9.93
N ALA A 346 -29.70 -4.15 10.70
CA ALA A 346 -30.81 -3.29 10.27
C ALA A 346 -30.36 -1.83 10.12
N MET A 347 -29.58 -1.30 11.07
CA MET A 347 -29.05 0.04 11.03
C MET A 347 -28.10 0.26 9.85
N ILE A 348 -27.20 -0.71 9.57
CA ILE A 348 -26.30 -0.68 8.41
C ILE A 348 -27.12 -0.68 7.10
N ALA A 349 -28.17 -1.49 7.01
CA ALA A 349 -29.04 -1.51 5.85
C ALA A 349 -29.70 -0.15 5.58
N ASP A 350 -30.20 0.50 6.62
CA ASP A 350 -30.83 1.81 6.54
C ASP A 350 -29.82 2.90 6.14
N GLN A 351 -28.68 2.98 6.83
CA GLN A 351 -27.64 3.97 6.58
C GLN A 351 -27.01 3.84 5.19
N CYS A 352 -26.84 2.62 4.68
CA CYS A 352 -26.30 2.35 3.36
C CYS A 352 -27.36 2.41 2.23
N GLY A 353 -28.59 2.82 2.53
CA GLY A 353 -29.63 2.95 1.51
C GLY A 353 -30.08 1.63 0.89
N SER A 354 -30.13 0.57 1.68
CA SER A 354 -30.52 -0.79 1.25
C SER A 354 -29.61 -1.38 0.16
N PRO A 355 -28.36 -1.68 0.47
CA PRO A 355 -27.41 -2.27 -0.48
C PRO A 355 -27.90 -3.63 -0.99
N LEU A 356 -27.39 -4.10 -2.12
CA LEU A 356 -27.75 -5.39 -2.73
C LEU A 356 -27.43 -6.59 -1.83
N GLY A 357 -26.45 -6.44 -0.93
CA GLY A 357 -26.12 -7.47 0.05
C GLY A 357 -25.36 -6.92 1.23
N ILE A 358 -25.71 -7.47 2.40
CA ILE A 358 -24.96 -7.24 3.65
C ILE A 358 -24.47 -8.60 4.11
N PHE A 359 -23.16 -8.79 4.12
CA PHE A 359 -22.49 -10.02 4.50
C PHE A 359 -21.86 -9.86 5.87
N ARG A 360 -22.11 -10.78 6.78
CA ARG A 360 -21.60 -10.69 8.15
C ARG A 360 -20.93 -11.97 8.60
N GLY A 361 -19.82 -11.81 9.33
CA GLY A 361 -19.14 -12.90 10.01
C GLY A 361 -19.00 -12.62 11.51
N ILE A 362 -19.21 -13.65 12.33
CA ILE A 362 -19.09 -13.58 13.79
C ILE A 362 -18.11 -14.66 14.20
N TYR A 363 -16.94 -14.27 14.71
CA TYR A 363 -15.83 -15.17 14.96
C TYR A 363 -15.35 -15.09 16.41
N GLU A 364 -15.23 -16.25 17.02
CA GLU A 364 -14.53 -16.39 18.27
C GLU A 364 -13.02 -16.45 17.97
N ILE A 365 -12.25 -15.60 18.65
CA ILE A 365 -10.80 -15.56 18.56
C ILE A 365 -10.19 -15.80 19.94
N ASP A 366 -9.00 -16.42 19.93
CA ASP A 366 -8.22 -16.65 21.16
C ASP A 366 -7.47 -15.37 21.50
N THR A 367 -8.05 -14.56 22.38
CA THR A 367 -7.49 -13.30 22.87
C THR A 367 -7.97 -13.05 24.31
N GLU A 368 -7.16 -12.36 25.08
CA GLU A 368 -7.51 -11.86 26.41
C GLU A 368 -8.14 -10.44 26.37
N ASP A 369 -8.24 -9.85 25.18
CA ASP A 369 -8.79 -8.50 25.00
C ASP A 369 -10.27 -8.45 25.39
N ASP A 370 -10.67 -7.44 26.15
CA ASP A 370 -12.06 -7.17 26.56
C ASP A 370 -12.70 -6.13 25.63
N HIS A 371 -12.66 -6.42 24.31
CA HIS A 371 -13.32 -5.60 23.30
C HIS A 371 -13.75 -6.46 22.10
N VAL A 372 -14.68 -5.93 21.30
CA VAL A 372 -15.03 -6.49 20.00
C VAL A 372 -14.20 -5.80 18.93
N LYS A 373 -13.44 -6.54 18.16
CA LYS A 373 -12.74 -6.03 17.00
C LYS A 373 -13.63 -6.13 15.77
N VAL A 374 -14.00 -4.98 15.25
CA VAL A 374 -14.90 -4.84 14.11
C VAL A 374 -14.08 -4.59 12.86
N TYR A 375 -14.26 -5.41 11.85
CA TYR A 375 -13.76 -5.18 10.50
C TYR A 375 -14.93 -4.89 9.59
N SER A 376 -14.87 -3.85 8.78
CA SER A 376 -15.92 -3.53 7.81
C SER A 376 -15.34 -3.24 6.44
N MET A 377 -16.14 -3.52 5.41
CA MET A 377 -15.82 -3.27 4.01
C MET A 377 -17.07 -2.77 3.29
N PHE A 378 -16.96 -1.64 2.62
CA PHE A 378 -17.99 -1.02 1.81
C PHE A 378 -17.52 -1.05 0.35
N ALA A 379 -18.23 -1.75 -0.51
CA ALA A 379 -17.86 -1.95 -1.91
C ALA A 379 -18.90 -1.36 -2.87
N GLY A 380 -18.44 -0.89 -4.03
CA GLY A 380 -19.28 -0.25 -5.03
C GLY A 380 -19.52 1.24 -4.78
N LEU A 381 -18.62 1.86 -4.02
CA LEU A 381 -18.66 3.29 -3.76
C LEU A 381 -18.23 4.10 -5.01
N GLY A 382 -18.69 5.35 -5.07
CA GLY A 382 -18.22 6.34 -6.03
C GLY A 382 -16.85 6.92 -5.64
N LEU A 383 -16.62 8.17 -6.02
CA LEU A 383 -15.37 8.88 -5.71
C LEU A 383 -15.36 9.44 -4.28
N PRO A 384 -14.17 9.54 -3.65
CA PRO A 384 -13.97 10.32 -2.43
C PRO A 384 -13.93 11.83 -2.79
N VAL A 385 -15.11 12.42 -3.02
CA VAL A 385 -15.27 13.73 -3.63
C VAL A 385 -14.46 14.81 -2.89
N ASN A 386 -14.55 14.86 -1.58
CA ASN A 386 -13.88 15.88 -0.78
C ASN A 386 -12.34 15.84 -0.96
N ARG A 387 -11.76 14.64 -0.99
CA ARG A 387 -10.31 14.50 -1.14
C ARG A 387 -9.85 14.84 -2.56
N VAL A 388 -10.60 14.42 -3.56
CA VAL A 388 -10.30 14.73 -4.97
C VAL A 388 -10.42 16.23 -5.26
N GLU A 389 -11.43 16.89 -4.72
CA GLU A 389 -11.59 18.35 -4.84
C GLU A 389 -10.47 19.11 -4.15
N GLN A 390 -10.10 18.70 -2.92
CA GLN A 390 -8.96 19.28 -2.20
C GLN A 390 -7.68 19.16 -3.03
N LEU A 391 -7.35 17.96 -3.51
CA LEU A 391 -6.15 17.69 -4.29
C LEU A 391 -6.16 18.49 -5.61
N THR A 392 -7.32 18.61 -6.24
CA THR A 392 -7.51 19.41 -7.48
C THR A 392 -7.25 20.89 -7.22
N LYS A 393 -7.79 21.44 -6.14
CA LYS A 393 -7.59 22.84 -5.75
C LYS A 393 -6.11 23.12 -5.44
N GLU A 394 -5.48 22.30 -4.61
CA GLU A 394 -4.08 22.42 -4.27
C GLU A 394 -3.16 22.36 -5.50
N THR A 395 -3.47 21.47 -6.45
CA THR A 395 -2.72 21.33 -7.70
C THR A 395 -2.85 22.60 -8.55
N LYS A 396 -4.06 23.17 -8.68
CA LYS A 396 -4.27 24.41 -9.43
C LYS A 396 -3.55 25.60 -8.80
N ASP A 397 -3.67 25.77 -7.48
CA ASP A 397 -3.03 26.87 -6.75
C ASP A 397 -1.50 26.80 -6.88
N HIS A 398 -0.91 25.59 -6.75
CA HIS A 398 0.52 25.39 -6.95
C HIS A 398 0.97 25.63 -8.41
N MET A 399 0.19 25.21 -9.39
CA MET A 399 0.51 25.46 -10.81
C MET A 399 0.55 26.95 -11.15
N GLU A 400 -0.33 27.76 -10.56
CA GLU A 400 -0.30 29.22 -10.72
C GLU A 400 0.98 29.81 -10.12
N ILE A 401 1.39 29.33 -8.95
CA ILE A 401 2.64 29.77 -8.30
C ILE A 401 3.86 29.41 -9.17
N VAL A 402 3.91 28.19 -9.73
CA VAL A 402 5.02 27.75 -10.60
C VAL A 402 5.06 28.59 -11.87
N LYS A 403 3.94 28.84 -12.55
CA LYS A 403 3.87 29.71 -13.74
C LYS A 403 4.36 31.12 -13.45
N THR A 404 4.00 31.65 -12.29
CA THR A 404 4.45 32.99 -11.86
C THR A 404 5.95 33.03 -11.62
N LYS A 405 6.52 32.00 -10.96
CA LYS A 405 7.97 31.89 -10.74
C LYS A 405 8.74 31.73 -12.06
N ASP A 406 8.24 30.94 -12.99
CA ASP A 406 8.88 30.73 -14.29
C ASP A 406 8.86 32.03 -15.13
N ALA A 407 7.75 32.75 -15.11
CA ALA A 407 7.69 34.06 -15.75
C ALA A 407 8.71 35.04 -15.17
N GLN A 408 8.86 35.05 -13.84
CA GLN A 408 9.89 35.88 -13.17
C GLN A 408 11.32 35.47 -13.53
N ARG A 409 11.58 34.14 -13.50
CA ARG A 409 12.89 33.61 -13.89
C ARG A 409 13.24 33.99 -15.32
N ASN A 410 12.32 33.88 -16.24
CA ASN A 410 12.52 34.25 -17.63
C ASN A 410 12.79 35.75 -17.78
N LEU A 411 12.08 36.61 -17.01
CA LEU A 411 12.38 38.05 -16.96
C LEU A 411 13.77 38.32 -16.39
N SER A 412 14.20 37.60 -15.37
CA SER A 412 15.52 37.78 -14.76
C SER A 412 16.70 37.24 -15.60
N LEU A 413 16.42 36.30 -16.52
CA LEU A 413 17.40 35.74 -17.44
C LEU A 413 17.55 36.57 -18.73
N ASN A 414 16.63 37.48 -19.01
CA ASN A 414 16.74 38.40 -20.12
C ASN A 414 17.65 39.60 -19.72
N LEU A 415 18.94 39.51 -20.08
CA LEU A 415 19.90 40.60 -19.98
C LEU A 415 19.63 41.59 -21.12
N ASP A 416 18.67 42.49 -20.97
CA ASP A 416 18.48 43.59 -21.92
C ASP A 416 19.32 44.79 -21.47
N LEU A 417 20.49 44.92 -22.08
CA LEU A 417 21.49 45.94 -21.79
C LEU A 417 21.09 47.34 -22.28
N GLY A 418 19.81 47.69 -22.35
CA GLY A 418 19.48 48.97 -22.93
C GLY A 418 18.11 49.61 -22.76
N LYS A 419 17.25 49.15 -21.82
CA LYS A 419 15.94 49.82 -21.64
C LYS A 419 15.53 49.99 -20.18
N ASP A 420 15.53 51.22 -19.71
CA ASP A 420 15.02 51.64 -18.38
C ASP A 420 13.55 51.28 -18.08
N GLN A 421 12.80 50.90 -19.09
CA GLN A 421 11.37 50.49 -18.97
C GLN A 421 11.17 49.13 -18.32
N VAL A 422 12.12 48.20 -18.50
CA VAL A 422 12.02 46.84 -17.96
C VAL A 422 12.18 46.82 -16.43
N VAL A 423 12.96 47.72 -15.85
CA VAL A 423 13.15 47.84 -14.40
C VAL A 423 11.87 48.26 -13.69
N SER A 424 11.05 49.13 -14.30
CA SER A 424 9.79 49.60 -13.74
C SER A 424 8.71 48.52 -13.74
N ASP A 425 8.65 47.65 -14.75
CA ASP A 425 7.65 46.56 -14.83
C ASP A 425 8.06 45.37 -13.98
N ALA A 426 9.34 45.06 -13.85
CA ALA A 426 9.89 44.08 -12.91
C ALA A 426 9.63 44.48 -11.44
N GLN A 427 9.68 45.79 -11.17
CA GLN A 427 9.43 46.35 -9.84
C GLN A 427 7.94 46.24 -9.46
N LYS A 428 7.03 46.56 -10.39
CA LYS A 428 5.56 46.37 -10.23
C LYS A 428 5.16 44.92 -10.06
N VAL A 429 5.85 44.00 -10.75
CA VAL A 429 5.63 42.53 -10.58
C VAL A 429 6.16 42.09 -9.21
N LYS A 430 7.34 42.54 -8.76
CA LYS A 430 7.87 42.26 -7.43
C LYS A 430 6.94 42.75 -6.31
N GLU A 431 6.40 43.96 -6.42
CA GLU A 431 5.43 44.50 -5.46
C GLU A 431 4.14 43.73 -5.39
N LYS A 432 3.56 43.30 -6.52
CA LYS A 432 2.37 42.45 -6.58
C LYS A 432 2.60 41.08 -5.95
N ILE A 433 3.78 40.53 -6.06
CA ILE A 433 4.14 39.23 -5.49
C ILE A 433 4.42 39.34 -3.99
N ALA A 434 5.11 40.37 -3.56
CA ALA A 434 5.34 40.65 -2.14
C ALA A 434 4.00 40.84 -1.40
N ALA A 435 3.04 41.51 -2.04
CA ALA A 435 1.70 41.68 -1.50
C ALA A 435 0.92 40.34 -1.41
N LYS A 436 1.03 39.46 -2.45
CA LYS A 436 0.40 38.12 -2.44
C LYS A 436 1.09 37.17 -1.44
N SER A 437 2.41 37.16 -1.36
CA SER A 437 3.14 36.33 -0.39
C SER A 437 2.91 36.78 1.07
N SER A 438 2.76 38.08 1.31
CA SER A 438 2.35 38.62 2.61
C SER A 438 0.92 38.23 2.99
N ALA A 439 -0.01 38.21 2.03
CA ALA A 439 -1.37 37.74 2.24
C ALA A 439 -1.42 36.23 2.54
N PHE A 440 -0.62 35.44 1.84
CA PHE A 440 -0.48 34.00 2.07
C PHE A 440 0.19 33.68 3.42
N GLY A 441 1.22 34.42 3.80
CA GLY A 441 1.85 34.31 5.11
C GLY A 441 0.89 34.66 6.28
N LYS A 442 0.04 35.66 6.09
CA LYS A 442 -1.02 36.00 7.06
C LYS A 442 -2.10 34.92 7.14
N PHE A 443 -2.49 34.33 6.01
CA PHE A 443 -3.42 33.21 5.95
C PHE A 443 -2.89 31.97 6.66
N LEU A 444 -1.62 31.63 6.49
CA LEU A 444 -0.98 30.52 7.22
C LEU A 444 -0.87 30.78 8.70
N GLN A 445 -0.51 32.00 9.13
CA GLN A 445 -0.45 32.37 10.54
C GLN A 445 -1.84 32.34 11.21
N GLN A 446 -2.88 32.78 10.54
CA GLN A 446 -4.25 32.74 11.04
C GLN A 446 -4.76 31.32 11.24
N ASN A 447 -4.50 30.41 10.28
CA ASN A 447 -4.88 29.01 10.39
C ASN A 447 -4.08 28.22 11.45
N VAL A 448 -2.84 28.63 11.74
CA VAL A 448 -2.05 28.03 12.83
C VAL A 448 -2.51 28.50 14.21
N VAL A 449 -3.02 29.73 14.32
CA VAL A 449 -3.56 30.27 15.59
C VAL A 449 -4.92 29.66 15.92
N ASP A 450 -5.79 29.43 14.92
CA ASP A 450 -7.09 28.82 15.11
C ASP A 450 -7.02 27.33 15.49
N ARG A 451 -6.00 26.61 14.99
CA ARG A 451 -5.75 25.20 15.37
C ARG A 451 -5.14 25.04 16.80
N ARG A 452 -4.66 26.09 17.43
CA ARG A 452 -4.18 26.07 18.83
C ARG A 452 -5.24 26.45 19.84
N LYS A 453 -6.44 26.85 19.41
CA LYS A 453 -7.56 27.25 20.26
C LYS A 453 -8.74 26.26 20.21
N SER A 454 -8.68 25.22 19.42
CA SER A 454 -9.56 24.06 19.41
C SER A 454 -8.81 22.84 19.99
#